data_78dc518c88736955f8634d39375de7fe
#
_entry.id   78dc518c88736955f8634d39375de7fe
#
_cell.length_a   1.000
_cell.length_b   1.000
_cell.length_c   1.000
_cell.angle_alpha   90.00
_cell.angle_beta   90.00
_cell.angle_gamma   90.00
#
_symmetry.space_group_name_H-M   'P 1'
#
loop_
_entity.id
_entity.type
_entity.pdbx_description
1 polymer ?
#
loop_
_entity_poly.entity_id
_entity_poly.type
_entity_poly.pdbx_seq_one_letter_code
_entity_poly.pdbx_strand_id
1 'polypeptide(L)'
;VYTWTDKVYITIVAPDHNFDSNLIDEIGNSSNDPVKVSTRGNQLNQYKLVESGADTGIFIGEVTLGGFAFDADGDSTTGTSGNDVTAITGGNSGSGPTEGKLATSDNDGLTVSFEFSEDETVVGSALIRWNIGEVQWLEASYPASGTGVVRIIDADMNLNPEAIDNF
;
A
#
# COMPACT_ATOMS: atom_id res chain seq x y z
N VAL A 1 5.41 -9.51 -4.93
CA VAL A 1 5.71 -9.18 -3.53
C VAL A 1 5.70 -7.68 -3.40
N TYR A 2 5.02 -7.18 -2.40
CA TYR A 2 4.93 -5.76 -2.05
C TYR A 2 5.52 -5.53 -0.66
N THR A 3 5.97 -4.30 -0.40
CA THR A 3 6.34 -3.84 0.93
C THR A 3 5.40 -2.72 1.39
N TRP A 4 5.48 -2.31 2.65
CA TRP A 4 4.74 -1.12 3.12
C TRP A 4 5.20 0.12 2.35
N THR A 5 4.50 1.13 2.16
CA THR A 5 4.72 2.28 1.26
C THR A 5 4.49 2.02 -0.23
N ASP A 6 4.46 0.77 -0.67
CA ASP A 6 4.19 0.47 -2.08
C ASP A 6 2.77 0.86 -2.49
N LYS A 7 2.64 1.22 -3.76
CA LYS A 7 1.35 1.29 -4.43
C LYS A 7 1.04 -0.04 -5.10
N VAL A 8 -0.13 -0.57 -4.79
CA VAL A 8 -0.68 -1.74 -5.47
C VAL A 8 -1.59 -1.27 -6.58
N TYR A 9 -1.29 -1.66 -7.80
CA TYR A 9 -2.13 -1.41 -8.95
C TYR A 9 -3.06 -2.59 -9.17
N ILE A 10 -4.36 -2.30 -9.21
CA ILE A 10 -5.42 -3.29 -9.37
C ILE A 10 -5.97 -3.17 -10.78
N THR A 11 -6.08 -4.29 -11.48
CA THR A 11 -6.70 -4.38 -12.79
C THR A 11 -7.71 -5.52 -12.77
N ILE A 12 -8.96 -5.23 -13.12
CA ILE A 12 -10.04 -6.20 -13.27
C ILE A 12 -10.55 -6.15 -14.71
N VAL A 13 -10.58 -7.29 -15.36
CA VAL A 13 -11.16 -7.43 -16.70
C VAL A 13 -12.58 -7.95 -16.55
N ALA A 14 -13.56 -7.10 -16.79
CA ALA A 14 -14.97 -7.39 -16.63
C ALA A 14 -15.80 -6.75 -17.78
N PRO A 15 -15.72 -7.30 -19.00
CA PRO A 15 -16.39 -6.70 -20.15
C PRO A 15 -17.91 -6.61 -20.00
N ASP A 16 -18.52 -7.50 -19.21
CA ASP A 16 -19.97 -7.48 -18.94
C ASP A 16 -20.42 -6.30 -18.06
N HIS A 17 -19.45 -5.58 -17.46
CA HIS A 17 -19.68 -4.37 -16.66
C HIS A 17 -19.39 -3.07 -17.43
N ASN A 18 -19.07 -3.16 -18.71
CA ASN A 18 -19.04 -2.03 -19.63
C ASN A 18 -20.48 -1.77 -20.12
N PHE A 19 -21.19 -0.92 -19.40
CA PHE A 19 -22.60 -0.64 -19.64
C PHE A 19 -22.83 0.47 -20.69
N ASP A 20 -21.87 1.38 -20.84
CA ASP A 20 -21.96 2.48 -21.78
C ASP A 20 -20.65 2.69 -22.55
N SER A 21 -20.60 2.25 -23.79
CA SER A 21 -19.42 2.36 -24.66
C SER A 21 -18.99 3.79 -24.98
N ASN A 22 -19.70 4.82 -24.55
CA ASN A 22 -19.35 6.21 -24.76
C ASN A 22 -18.91 6.93 -23.47
N LEU A 23 -19.06 6.30 -22.33
CA LEU A 23 -18.69 6.83 -21.02
C LEU A 23 -17.69 5.88 -20.33
N ILE A 24 -17.04 6.39 -19.31
CA ILE A 24 -16.18 5.56 -18.44
C ILE A 24 -17.08 5.00 -17.34
N ASP A 25 -17.18 3.69 -17.32
CA ASP A 25 -17.92 2.96 -16.29
C ASP A 25 -17.13 2.78 -15.00
N GLU A 26 -17.82 2.50 -13.92
CA GLU A 26 -17.26 2.28 -12.58
C GLU A 26 -17.78 0.96 -12.01
N ILE A 27 -16.92 0.25 -11.25
CA ILE A 27 -17.29 -0.95 -10.49
C ILE A 27 -16.82 -0.84 -9.04
N GLY A 28 -17.35 -1.69 -8.18
CA GLY A 28 -16.82 -1.92 -6.83
C GLY A 28 -17.35 -1.00 -5.75
N ASN A 29 -18.00 0.10 -6.09
CA ASN A 29 -18.55 1.09 -5.14
C ASN A 29 -19.99 0.78 -4.69
N SER A 30 -20.55 -0.33 -5.14
CA SER A 30 -21.90 -0.79 -4.80
C SER A 30 -21.85 -2.01 -3.88
N SER A 31 -22.90 -2.20 -3.08
CA SER A 31 -23.06 -3.39 -2.24
C SER A 31 -23.46 -4.64 -3.03
N ASN A 32 -23.91 -4.47 -4.27
CA ASN A 32 -24.35 -5.58 -5.12
C ASN A 32 -23.21 -6.20 -5.91
N ASP A 33 -22.19 -5.40 -6.22
CA ASP A 33 -21.00 -5.78 -6.99
C ASP A 33 -19.72 -5.16 -6.37
N PRO A 34 -19.43 -5.45 -5.09
CA PRO A 34 -18.34 -4.80 -4.38
C PRO A 34 -16.99 -5.31 -4.83
N VAL A 35 -16.03 -4.39 -4.94
CA VAL A 35 -14.60 -4.72 -4.90
C VAL A 35 -14.11 -4.56 -3.47
N LYS A 36 -13.48 -5.61 -2.94
CA LYS A 36 -12.86 -5.61 -1.62
C LYS A 36 -11.36 -5.75 -1.76
N VAL A 37 -10.63 -4.88 -1.06
CA VAL A 37 -9.18 -4.97 -0.94
C VAL A 37 -8.85 -5.18 0.53
N SER A 38 -8.15 -6.25 0.86
CA SER A 38 -7.94 -6.65 2.25
C SER A 38 -6.54 -7.18 2.53
N THR A 39 -6.09 -6.93 3.74
CA THR A 39 -4.95 -7.58 4.39
C THR A 39 -5.44 -8.23 5.68
N ARG A 40 -4.55 -8.85 6.47
CA ARG A 40 -4.95 -9.43 7.75
C ARG A 40 -5.48 -8.36 8.71
N GLY A 41 -6.77 -8.40 8.97
CA GLY A 41 -7.43 -7.48 9.91
C GLY A 41 -7.78 -6.11 9.37
N ASN A 42 -7.49 -5.82 8.11
CA ASN A 42 -7.78 -4.53 7.47
C ASN A 42 -8.43 -4.73 6.11
N GLN A 43 -9.40 -3.88 5.77
CA GLN A 43 -10.13 -4.00 4.51
C GLN A 43 -10.73 -2.69 4.03
N LEU A 44 -10.82 -2.56 2.71
CA LEU A 44 -11.65 -1.60 1.98
C LEU A 44 -12.79 -2.40 1.34
N ASN A 45 -14.04 -2.16 1.77
CA ASN A 45 -15.16 -3.05 1.44
C ASN A 45 -15.90 -2.73 0.15
N GLN A 46 -15.84 -1.51 -0.30
CA GLN A 46 -16.51 -1.03 -1.51
C GLN A 46 -15.57 -0.05 -2.21
N TYR A 47 -14.51 -0.63 -2.79
CA TYR A 47 -13.46 0.18 -3.39
C TYR A 47 -13.74 0.38 -4.88
N LYS A 48 -13.97 1.63 -5.26
CA LYS A 48 -14.25 1.98 -6.63
C LYS A 48 -13.05 1.75 -7.54
N LEU A 49 -13.26 1.08 -8.65
CA LEU A 49 -12.38 1.07 -9.81
C LEU A 49 -13.07 1.75 -10.98
N VAL A 50 -12.30 2.37 -11.85
CA VAL A 50 -12.80 3.05 -13.04
C VAL A 50 -12.27 2.39 -14.29
N GLU A 51 -13.04 2.44 -15.34
CA GLU A 51 -12.64 1.90 -16.63
C GLU A 51 -11.43 2.66 -17.19
N SER A 52 -10.50 1.96 -17.81
CA SER A 52 -9.27 2.53 -18.39
C SER A 52 -9.52 3.40 -19.64
N GLY A 53 -10.69 3.33 -20.21
CA GLY A 53 -11.17 4.10 -21.35
C GLY A 53 -12.59 3.67 -21.65
N ALA A 54 -13.40 4.52 -22.27
CA ALA A 54 -14.74 4.17 -22.69
C ALA A 54 -14.71 2.92 -23.59
N ASP A 55 -15.47 1.91 -23.33
CA ASP A 55 -15.55 0.67 -24.11
C ASP A 55 -14.35 -0.27 -24.01
N THR A 56 -13.66 -0.33 -22.87
CA THR A 56 -12.56 -1.28 -22.68
C THR A 56 -12.95 -2.51 -21.87
N GLY A 57 -13.90 -2.40 -20.96
CA GLY A 57 -14.22 -3.43 -19.98
C GLY A 57 -13.07 -3.77 -19.05
N ILE A 58 -12.06 -2.87 -18.93
CA ILE A 58 -10.88 -3.01 -18.08
C ILE A 58 -10.92 -1.94 -17.01
N PHE A 59 -11.10 -2.34 -15.77
CA PHE A 59 -11.22 -1.45 -14.61
C PHE A 59 -9.92 -1.40 -13.83
N ILE A 60 -9.50 -0.19 -13.48
CA ILE A 60 -8.22 0.07 -12.82
C ILE A 60 -8.40 0.89 -11.55
N GLY A 61 -7.50 0.67 -10.61
CA GLY A 61 -7.37 1.43 -9.38
C GLY A 61 -6.04 1.18 -8.71
N GLU A 62 -5.75 1.96 -7.67
CA GLU A 62 -4.53 1.81 -6.89
C GLU A 62 -4.82 1.97 -5.39
N VAL A 63 -4.06 1.25 -4.58
CA VAL A 63 -4.10 1.32 -3.10
C VAL A 63 -2.68 1.48 -2.59
N THR A 64 -2.45 2.44 -1.70
CA THR A 64 -1.16 2.63 -1.03
C THR A 64 -1.13 1.80 0.25
N LEU A 65 -0.08 1.01 0.41
CA LEU A 65 0.14 0.19 1.61
C LEU A 65 0.82 1.01 2.70
N GLY A 66 0.37 0.85 3.95
CA GLY A 66 0.99 1.43 5.13
C GLY A 66 1.42 0.35 6.13
N GLY A 67 2.44 0.64 6.93
CA GLY A 67 2.98 -0.30 7.91
C GLY A 67 2.79 0.19 9.35
N PHE A 68 3.81 0.80 9.92
CA PHE A 68 3.85 1.24 11.32
C PHE A 68 4.01 2.76 11.42
N ALA A 69 3.73 3.31 12.61
CA ALA A 69 4.10 4.68 12.93
C ALA A 69 5.55 4.73 13.43
N PHE A 70 6.27 5.75 13.02
CA PHE A 70 7.63 5.98 13.45
C PHE A 70 7.85 7.48 13.72
N ASP A 71 8.36 7.80 14.89
CA ASP A 71 8.76 9.14 15.32
C ASP A 71 10.22 9.35 14.93
N ALA A 72 10.44 10.07 13.83
CA ALA A 72 11.77 10.25 13.26
C ALA A 72 12.58 11.36 13.93
N ASP A 73 11.95 12.35 14.55
CA ASP A 73 12.62 13.47 15.20
C ASP A 73 12.70 13.35 16.73
N GLY A 74 12.04 12.35 17.31
CA GLY A 74 12.11 12.04 18.75
C GLY A 74 11.30 12.96 19.64
N ASP A 75 10.30 13.65 19.09
CA ASP A 75 9.43 14.55 19.85
C ASP A 75 8.29 13.85 20.59
N SER A 76 8.22 12.53 20.50
CA SER A 76 7.21 11.65 21.08
C SER A 76 5.82 11.75 20.42
N THR A 77 5.74 12.37 19.26
CA THR A 77 4.52 12.40 18.43
C THR A 77 4.84 11.91 17.02
N THR A 78 3.87 11.36 16.33
CA THR A 78 4.04 10.93 14.94
C THR A 78 3.13 11.74 14.02
N GLY A 79 3.66 12.15 12.88
CA GLY A 79 2.91 12.86 11.84
C GLY A 79 2.76 14.36 12.07
N THR A 80 3.58 14.97 12.93
CA THR A 80 3.52 16.41 13.23
C THR A 80 4.70 17.20 12.66
N SER A 81 5.84 16.57 12.47
CA SER A 81 7.05 17.23 11.97
C SER A 81 8.06 16.23 11.39
N GLY A 82 9.06 16.73 10.71
CA GLY A 82 10.16 15.93 10.19
C GLY A 82 9.74 14.89 9.15
N ASN A 83 10.39 13.74 9.20
CA ASN A 83 10.13 12.59 8.35
C ASN A 83 9.31 11.50 9.08
N ASP A 84 8.47 11.91 10.00
CA ASP A 84 7.60 10.99 10.73
C ASP A 84 6.76 10.12 9.80
N VAL A 85 6.68 8.86 10.14
CA VAL A 85 5.77 7.92 9.50
C VAL A 85 4.50 7.82 10.33
N THR A 86 3.39 8.18 9.74
CA THR A 86 2.10 8.03 10.38
C THR A 86 1.50 6.67 10.04
N ALA A 87 1.19 5.89 11.07
CA ALA A 87 0.42 4.67 10.83
C ALA A 87 -0.92 5.01 10.16
N ILE A 88 -1.39 4.13 9.30
CA ILE A 88 -2.76 4.18 8.83
C ILE A 88 -3.66 3.74 9.98
N THR A 89 -4.02 4.72 10.85
CA THR A 89 -4.86 4.48 12.02
C THR A 89 -6.30 4.19 11.59
N GLY A 90 -6.91 3.20 12.22
CA GLY A 90 -8.23 2.71 11.79
C GLY A 90 -8.12 1.75 10.60
N GLY A 91 -6.90 1.46 10.18
CA GLY A 91 -6.58 0.44 9.21
C GLY A 91 -6.78 0.86 7.77
N ASN A 92 -7.72 1.73 7.46
CA ASN A 92 -8.10 1.90 6.08
C ASN A 92 -8.81 3.22 5.83
N SER A 93 -8.55 3.79 4.66
CA SER A 93 -9.28 4.97 4.19
C SER A 93 -9.30 5.01 2.66
N GLY A 94 -10.21 5.82 2.12
CA GLY A 94 -10.38 6.03 0.69
C GLY A 94 -11.42 5.11 0.08
N SER A 95 -12.12 5.64 -0.90
CA SER A 95 -13.20 4.98 -1.64
C SER A 95 -12.82 4.61 -3.08
N GLY A 96 -11.61 4.97 -3.51
CA GLY A 96 -11.08 4.72 -4.85
C GLY A 96 -11.33 5.85 -5.85
N PRO A 97 -10.72 5.79 -7.01
CA PRO A 97 -9.87 4.71 -7.52
C PRO A 97 -8.38 4.84 -7.13
N THR A 98 -7.92 5.99 -6.59
CA THR A 98 -6.49 6.28 -6.38
C THR A 98 -6.13 6.69 -4.96
N GLU A 99 -7.11 6.89 -4.10
CA GLU A 99 -6.92 7.44 -2.75
C GLU A 99 -6.93 6.38 -1.64
N GLY A 100 -7.02 5.10 -2.02
CA GLY A 100 -7.07 4.00 -1.05
C GLY A 100 -5.79 3.88 -0.25
N LYS A 101 -5.94 3.72 1.06
CA LYS A 101 -4.87 3.40 2.00
C LYS A 101 -5.25 2.18 2.81
N LEU A 102 -4.35 1.23 2.90
CA LEU A 102 -4.56 -0.05 3.57
C LEU A 102 -3.39 -0.38 4.48
N ALA A 103 -3.66 -0.60 5.76
CA ALA A 103 -2.63 -1.01 6.71
C ALA A 103 -2.18 -2.46 6.44
N THR A 104 -0.88 -2.69 6.60
CA THR A 104 -0.24 -3.99 6.35
C THR A 104 0.65 -4.39 7.53
N SER A 105 1.03 -5.66 7.55
CA SER A 105 2.04 -6.21 8.45
C SER A 105 3.07 -6.99 7.66
N ASP A 106 4.24 -7.22 8.24
CA ASP A 106 5.23 -8.11 7.62
C ASP A 106 4.68 -9.53 7.47
N ASN A 107 5.02 -10.18 6.37
CA ASN A 107 4.55 -11.51 6.00
C ASN A 107 3.01 -11.64 5.92
N ASP A 108 2.35 -10.57 5.47
CA ASP A 108 0.91 -10.53 5.29
C ASP A 108 0.51 -10.91 3.86
N GLY A 109 -0.76 -11.24 3.67
CA GLY A 109 -1.37 -11.47 2.37
C GLY A 109 -2.25 -10.29 1.97
N LEU A 110 -2.10 -9.83 0.74
CA LEU A 110 -3.01 -8.89 0.11
C LEU A 110 -4.00 -9.66 -0.75
N THR A 111 -5.28 -9.38 -0.60
CA THR A 111 -6.35 -10.00 -1.38
C THR A 111 -7.23 -8.93 -2.00
N VAL A 112 -7.51 -9.07 -3.28
CA VAL A 112 -8.50 -8.28 -4.01
C VAL A 112 -9.59 -9.22 -4.48
N SER A 113 -10.84 -8.94 -4.18
CA SER A 113 -11.98 -9.70 -4.64
C SER A 113 -13.02 -8.80 -5.29
N PHE A 114 -13.62 -9.30 -6.35
CA PHE A 114 -14.71 -8.65 -7.04
C PHE A 114 -15.89 -9.63 -7.17
N GLU A 115 -17.00 -9.26 -6.55
CA GLU A 115 -18.26 -9.99 -6.69
C GLU A 115 -19.00 -9.44 -7.90
N PHE A 116 -18.85 -10.12 -9.03
CA PHE A 116 -19.35 -9.65 -10.32
C PHE A 116 -20.77 -10.12 -10.65
N SER A 117 -21.31 -11.03 -9.86
CA SER A 117 -22.66 -11.55 -9.94
C SER A 117 -23.07 -12.10 -8.57
N GLU A 118 -24.36 -12.29 -8.35
CA GLU A 118 -24.87 -12.88 -7.12
C GLU A 118 -24.22 -14.24 -6.86
N ASP A 119 -23.53 -14.37 -5.72
CA ASP A 119 -22.75 -15.55 -5.30
C ASP A 119 -21.55 -15.92 -6.19
N GLU A 120 -21.10 -15.04 -7.10
CA GLU A 120 -19.93 -15.27 -7.96
C GLU A 120 -18.84 -14.21 -7.72
N THR A 121 -17.66 -14.67 -7.32
CA THR A 121 -16.54 -13.80 -6.96
C THR A 121 -15.24 -14.24 -7.63
N VAL A 122 -14.52 -13.30 -8.21
CA VAL A 122 -13.13 -13.50 -8.64
C VAL A 122 -12.17 -12.93 -7.60
N VAL A 123 -11.06 -13.63 -7.37
CA VAL A 123 -10.08 -13.26 -6.34
C VAL A 123 -8.68 -13.24 -6.92
N GLY A 124 -7.95 -12.16 -6.63
CA GLY A 124 -6.51 -12.06 -6.84
C GLY A 124 -5.77 -11.88 -5.51
N SER A 125 -4.55 -12.39 -5.41
CA SER A 125 -3.77 -12.25 -4.19
C SER A 125 -2.30 -11.96 -4.47
N ALA A 126 -1.65 -11.30 -3.51
CA ALA A 126 -0.24 -10.99 -3.51
C ALA A 126 0.34 -11.14 -2.10
N LEU A 127 1.65 -11.26 -2.03
CA LEU A 127 2.37 -11.37 -0.76
C LEU A 127 2.99 -10.03 -0.38
N ILE A 128 2.88 -9.67 0.89
CA ILE A 128 3.53 -8.52 1.49
C ILE A 128 4.70 -9.02 2.31
N ARG A 129 5.89 -8.46 2.06
CA ARG A 129 7.09 -8.68 2.87
C ARG A 129 7.83 -7.37 3.00
N TRP A 130 8.17 -7.02 4.22
CA TRP A 130 9.04 -5.88 4.48
C TRP A 130 10.49 -6.27 4.21
N ASN A 131 11.32 -5.31 3.88
CA ASN A 131 12.74 -5.53 3.74
C ASN A 131 13.39 -5.75 5.12
N ILE A 132 14.51 -6.45 5.13
CA ILE A 132 15.28 -6.68 6.35
C ILE A 132 16.35 -5.60 6.43
N GLY A 133 16.33 -4.81 7.50
CA GLY A 133 17.37 -3.85 7.81
C GLY A 133 18.70 -4.53 8.18
N GLU A 134 19.81 -3.94 7.77
CA GLU A 134 21.15 -4.41 8.05
C GLU A 134 21.94 -3.34 8.79
N VAL A 135 22.64 -3.73 9.86
CA VAL A 135 23.53 -2.86 10.62
C VAL A 135 24.94 -3.41 10.54
N GLN A 136 25.90 -2.58 10.16
CA GLN A 136 27.30 -2.98 10.03
C GLN A 136 28.26 -1.87 10.46
N TRP A 137 29.43 -2.27 10.96
CA TRP A 137 30.54 -1.35 11.12
C TRP A 137 31.15 -1.02 9.77
N LEU A 138 31.49 0.25 9.55
CA LEU A 138 32.14 0.66 8.29
C LEU A 138 33.55 0.11 8.16
N GLU A 139 34.26 0.00 9.29
CA GLU A 139 35.60 -0.54 9.39
C GLU A 139 35.63 -1.83 10.20
N ALA A 140 36.55 -2.74 9.87
CA ALA A 140 36.70 -4.00 10.59
C ALA A 140 37.22 -3.83 12.02
N SER A 141 37.94 -2.74 12.31
CA SER A 141 38.44 -2.39 13.62
C SER A 141 38.67 -0.89 13.77
N TYR A 142 38.57 -0.40 14.99
CA TYR A 142 38.81 1.00 15.34
C TYR A 142 39.78 1.08 16.48
N PRO A 143 40.71 2.13 16.52
CA PRO A 143 41.57 2.34 17.66
C PRO A 143 40.74 2.72 18.90
N ALA A 144 41.25 2.40 20.09
CA ALA A 144 40.52 2.58 21.36
C ALA A 144 40.11 4.04 21.64
N SER A 145 40.81 5.00 21.06
CA SER A 145 40.49 6.45 21.14
C SER A 145 39.84 7.00 19.86
N GLY A 146 39.52 6.13 18.92
CA GLY A 146 38.92 6.53 17.64
C GLY A 146 37.42 6.64 17.69
N THR A 147 36.85 7.25 16.65
CA THR A 147 35.43 7.30 16.43
C THR A 147 35.01 6.09 15.59
N GLY A 148 34.08 5.28 16.09
CA GLY A 148 33.47 4.21 15.32
C GLY A 148 32.35 4.76 14.41
N VAL A 149 32.25 4.24 13.20
CA VAL A 149 31.21 4.60 12.24
C VAL A 149 30.33 3.37 11.99
N VAL A 150 29.04 3.53 12.21
CA VAL A 150 28.02 2.51 11.94
C VAL A 150 27.29 2.87 10.67
N ARG A 151 27.03 1.87 9.84
CA ARG A 151 26.19 1.99 8.66
C ARG A 151 24.94 1.17 8.86
N ILE A 152 23.80 1.77 8.59
CA ILE A 152 22.49 1.11 8.55
C ILE A 152 22.01 1.11 7.10
N ILE A 153 21.49 0.00 6.65
CA ILE A 153 20.90 -0.18 5.32
C ILE A 153 19.50 -0.71 5.53
N ASP A 154 18.50 0.08 5.20
CA ASP A 154 17.10 -0.30 5.27
C ASP A 154 16.31 0.40 4.15
N ALA A 155 15.85 -0.38 3.19
CA ALA A 155 15.14 0.16 2.04
C ALA A 155 13.73 0.65 2.39
N ASP A 156 13.11 0.10 3.43
CA ASP A 156 11.77 0.51 3.87
C ASP A 156 11.79 1.91 4.52
N MET A 157 12.93 2.35 5.00
CA MET A 157 13.11 3.67 5.61
C MET A 157 13.39 4.78 4.59
N ASN A 158 13.48 4.47 3.30
CA ASN A 158 13.53 5.47 2.23
C ASN A 158 12.10 5.98 1.93
N LEU A 159 11.66 6.94 2.71
CA LEU A 159 10.28 7.47 2.68
C LEU A 159 10.09 8.51 1.59
N ASN A 160 11.16 9.24 1.24
CA ASN A 160 11.12 10.25 0.20
C ASN A 160 12.32 10.09 -0.75
N PRO A 161 12.12 9.47 -1.93
CA PRO A 161 13.22 9.21 -2.87
C PRO A 161 13.83 10.49 -3.48
N GLU A 162 13.19 11.66 -3.28
CA GLU A 162 13.66 12.95 -3.80
C GLU A 162 14.39 13.80 -2.74
N ALA A 163 14.43 13.36 -1.48
CA ALA A 163 15.06 14.07 -0.38
C ALA A 163 15.87 13.11 0.52
N ILE A 164 16.71 13.68 1.39
CA ILE A 164 17.43 12.90 2.39
C ILE A 164 16.54 12.71 3.60
N ASP A 165 16.25 11.44 3.92
CA ASP A 165 15.57 11.07 5.15
C ASP A 165 16.56 11.10 6.34
N ASN A 166 16.08 11.47 7.53
CA ASN A 166 16.84 11.50 8.78
C ASN A 166 16.16 10.60 9.81
N PHE A 167 16.95 9.81 10.52
CA PHE A 167 16.52 8.85 11.53
C PHE A 167 17.43 8.87 12.76
#